data_9f6874d619f0cf024ffd253e1c6822d6
#
_entry.id   9f6874d619f0cf024ffd253e1c6822d6
#
_cell.length_a   1.000
_cell.length_b   1.000
_cell.length_c   1.000
_cell.angle_alpha   90.00
_cell.angle_beta   90.00
_cell.angle_gamma   90.00
#
_symmetry.space_group_name_H-M   'P 1'
#
loop_
_entity.id
_entity.type
_entity.pdbx_description
1 polymer ?
#
loop_
_entity_poly.entity_id
_entity_poly.type
_entity_poly.pdbx_seq_one_letter_code
_entity_poly.pdbx_strand_id
1 'polypeptide(L)'
;MAGFDWLVLDGEHAPNDISTFIPQLMALKGSASAPVVRVPTNEPVIIKRLLDIGFYNFLIPFVETKEEAELAVASTRYPPEGIRGVSVSHRANMFGTVADYFAQSNKNITILVQIESQQGVDNVDAIAATEGVDGIFVGPSDLAAALGHLGNASHPDVQKAIQHIFNRASAHGKPSGILAPVEADARRYLEWGATFVAVGSDLGVFRSATQKLADTFKK
;
A
#
# COMPACT_ATOMS: atom_id res chain seq x y z
N MET A 1 -5.43 12.53 -18.05
CA MET A 1 -4.82 11.82 -16.91
C MET A 1 -3.53 11.19 -17.38
N ALA A 2 -2.50 11.09 -16.49
CA ALA A 2 -1.14 10.66 -16.88
C ALA A 2 -1.02 9.17 -17.24
N GLY A 3 -2.01 8.33 -16.89
CA GLY A 3 -2.07 6.92 -17.32
C GLY A 3 -1.33 5.95 -16.39
N PHE A 4 -1.15 6.29 -15.11
CA PHE A 4 -0.66 5.33 -14.11
C PHE A 4 -1.70 4.24 -13.86
N ASP A 5 -1.25 3.00 -13.62
CA ASP A 5 -2.12 1.86 -13.37
C ASP A 5 -2.80 1.96 -11.99
N TRP A 6 -2.13 2.55 -11.01
CA TRP A 6 -2.61 2.72 -9.65
C TRP A 6 -2.04 3.98 -8.99
N LEU A 7 -2.71 4.45 -7.95
CA LEU A 7 -2.32 5.61 -7.16
C LEU A 7 -2.52 5.30 -5.67
N VAL A 8 -1.49 5.56 -4.85
CA VAL A 8 -1.63 5.50 -3.38
C VAL A 8 -2.21 6.82 -2.88
N LEU A 9 -3.28 6.70 -2.09
CA LEU A 9 -3.79 7.75 -1.23
C LEU A 9 -3.26 7.47 0.17
N ASP A 10 -2.29 8.29 0.59
CA ASP A 10 -1.50 8.03 1.79
C ASP A 10 -2.17 8.58 3.05
N GLY A 11 -2.49 7.70 4.00
CA GLY A 11 -3.03 8.05 5.31
C GLY A 11 -2.03 7.91 6.45
N GLU A 12 -0.81 7.47 6.16
CA GLU A 12 0.24 7.29 7.18
C GLU A 12 1.14 8.52 7.29
N HIS A 13 1.74 8.96 6.17
CA HIS A 13 2.70 10.07 6.14
C HIS A 13 2.20 11.33 5.45
N ALA A 14 0.95 11.35 5.01
CA ALA A 14 0.28 12.55 4.50
C ALA A 14 -0.87 12.96 5.43
N PRO A 15 -1.23 14.25 5.45
CA PRO A 15 -2.29 14.77 6.33
C PRO A 15 -3.70 14.41 5.81
N ASN A 16 -3.91 13.12 5.54
CA ASN A 16 -5.19 12.59 5.07
C ASN A 16 -5.94 11.85 6.19
N ASP A 17 -7.22 12.03 6.21
CA ASP A 17 -8.19 11.30 7.03
C ASP A 17 -9.43 10.90 6.20
N ILE A 18 -10.43 10.33 6.84
CA ILE A 18 -11.66 9.89 6.18
C ILE A 18 -12.32 11.03 5.39
N SER A 19 -12.30 12.25 5.91
CA SER A 19 -12.96 13.40 5.27
C SER A 19 -12.23 13.86 4.01
N THR A 20 -10.90 13.77 4.00
CA THR A 20 -10.08 14.15 2.85
C THR A 20 -10.01 13.07 1.77
N PHE A 21 -10.15 11.80 2.13
CA PHE A 21 -10.19 10.69 1.16
C PHE A 21 -11.43 10.68 0.28
N ILE A 22 -12.59 11.09 0.81
CA ILE A 22 -13.84 11.08 0.02
C ILE A 22 -13.73 11.93 -1.25
N PRO A 23 -13.34 13.22 -1.22
CA PRO A 23 -13.17 14.00 -2.45
C PRO A 23 -12.08 13.46 -3.37
N GLN A 24 -11.00 12.83 -2.84
CA GLN A 24 -9.97 12.19 -3.67
C GLN A 24 -10.54 10.99 -4.44
N LEU A 25 -11.32 10.11 -3.77
CA LEU A 25 -12.05 9.03 -4.44
C LEU A 25 -13.04 9.54 -5.49
N MET A 26 -13.71 10.66 -5.21
CA MET A 26 -14.62 11.29 -6.18
C MET A 26 -13.86 11.80 -7.41
N ALA A 27 -12.68 12.41 -7.22
CA ALA A 27 -11.83 12.89 -8.31
C ALA A 27 -11.28 11.73 -9.18
N LEU A 28 -11.06 10.56 -8.60
CA LEU A 28 -10.59 9.37 -9.30
C LEU A 28 -11.72 8.57 -9.98
N LYS A 29 -12.98 8.94 -9.76
CA LYS A 29 -14.12 8.23 -10.36
C LYS A 29 -14.05 8.30 -11.89
N GLY A 30 -14.03 7.15 -12.53
CA GLY A 30 -13.88 7.03 -13.99
C GLY A 30 -12.43 7.10 -14.48
N SER A 31 -11.44 7.18 -13.58
CA SER A 31 -10.04 6.97 -13.93
C SER A 31 -9.77 5.48 -14.20
N ALA A 32 -8.81 5.20 -15.10
CA ALA A 32 -8.28 3.86 -15.27
C ALA A 32 -7.34 3.45 -14.12
N SER A 33 -6.82 4.43 -13.35
CA SER A 33 -5.93 4.18 -12.21
C SER A 33 -6.71 3.63 -11.02
N ALA A 34 -6.27 2.50 -10.47
CA ALA A 34 -6.86 1.92 -9.26
C ALA A 34 -6.43 2.72 -8.00
N PRO A 35 -7.35 3.20 -7.17
CA PRO A 35 -7.01 3.81 -5.89
C PRO A 35 -6.59 2.74 -4.88
N VAL A 36 -5.42 2.91 -4.27
CA VAL A 36 -4.92 2.12 -3.14
C VAL A 36 -4.82 3.06 -1.94
N VAL A 37 -5.37 2.68 -0.79
CA VAL A 37 -5.19 3.46 0.44
C VAL A 37 -4.08 2.85 1.29
N ARG A 38 -3.10 3.67 1.68
CA ARG A 38 -2.21 3.30 2.77
C ARG A 38 -2.85 3.75 4.08
N VAL A 39 -3.20 2.78 4.92
CA VAL A 39 -3.79 3.07 6.23
C VAL A 39 -2.73 3.63 7.18
N PRO A 40 -3.11 4.45 8.18
CA PRO A 40 -2.14 4.97 9.15
C PRO A 40 -1.58 3.88 10.09
N THR A 41 -2.30 2.80 10.27
CA THR A 41 -1.92 1.68 11.15
C THR A 41 -2.77 0.46 10.85
N ASN A 42 -2.26 -0.73 11.16
CA ASN A 42 -3.00 -2.00 11.06
C ASN A 42 -4.06 -2.12 12.18
N GLU A 43 -5.14 -1.36 12.07
CA GLU A 43 -6.15 -1.23 13.12
C GLU A 43 -7.55 -1.40 12.54
N PRO A 44 -8.36 -2.35 13.08
CA PRO A 44 -9.66 -2.74 12.50
C PRO A 44 -10.66 -1.58 12.32
N VAL A 45 -10.65 -0.59 13.22
CA VAL A 45 -11.61 0.52 13.15
C VAL A 45 -11.35 1.42 11.97
N ILE A 46 -10.09 1.79 11.71
CA ILE A 46 -9.75 2.65 10.56
C ILE A 46 -9.94 1.90 9.25
N ILE A 47 -9.55 0.62 9.18
CA ILE A 47 -9.74 -0.23 8.00
C ILE A 47 -11.23 -0.31 7.64
N LYS A 48 -12.09 -0.61 8.60
CA LYS A 48 -13.55 -0.63 8.41
C LYS A 48 -14.08 0.68 7.84
N ARG A 49 -13.68 1.82 8.41
CA ARG A 49 -14.12 3.15 7.96
C ARG A 49 -13.69 3.45 6.53
N LEU A 50 -12.49 3.04 6.14
CA LEU A 50 -11.98 3.20 4.78
C LEU A 50 -12.72 2.30 3.78
N LEU A 51 -13.05 1.07 4.17
CA LEU A 51 -13.91 0.17 3.39
C LEU A 51 -15.30 0.78 3.17
N ASP A 52 -15.88 1.38 4.22
CA ASP A 52 -17.23 1.95 4.16
C ASP A 52 -17.33 3.19 3.26
N ILE A 53 -16.24 3.96 3.10
CA ILE A 53 -16.19 5.06 2.13
C ILE A 53 -15.84 4.63 0.71
N GLY A 54 -15.45 3.35 0.48
CA GLY A 54 -15.34 2.75 -0.85
C GLY A 54 -13.94 2.46 -1.33
N PHE A 55 -12.96 2.30 -0.45
CA PHE A 55 -11.69 1.67 -0.81
C PHE A 55 -11.84 0.15 -0.88
N TYR A 56 -11.12 -0.47 -1.82
CA TYR A 56 -11.06 -1.91 -2.01
C TYR A 56 -9.61 -2.43 -2.06
N ASN A 57 -8.63 -1.55 -2.24
CA ASN A 57 -7.22 -1.90 -2.28
C ASN A 57 -6.51 -1.21 -1.11
N PHE A 58 -5.88 -2.00 -0.27
CA PHE A 58 -5.24 -1.57 0.96
C PHE A 58 -3.75 -1.84 0.95
N LEU A 59 -2.98 -0.89 1.43
CA LEU A 59 -1.58 -1.03 1.80
C LEU A 59 -1.49 -0.88 3.32
N ILE A 60 -1.13 -1.96 4.01
CA ILE A 60 -1.07 -2.03 5.47
C ILE A 60 0.39 -1.90 5.90
N PRO A 61 0.79 -0.81 6.61
CA PRO A 61 2.17 -0.60 7.03
C PRO A 61 2.57 -1.49 8.19
N PHE A 62 3.88 -1.65 8.40
CA PHE A 62 4.50 -2.28 9.56
C PHE A 62 3.91 -3.64 9.94
N VAL A 63 3.73 -4.52 8.96
CA VAL A 63 3.33 -5.91 9.22
C VAL A 63 4.59 -6.73 9.47
N GLU A 64 4.78 -7.17 10.71
CA GLU A 64 6.00 -7.79 11.19
C GLU A 64 5.83 -9.29 11.51
N THR A 65 4.59 -9.74 11.72
CA THR A 65 4.28 -11.11 12.07
C THR A 65 3.14 -11.68 11.24
N LYS A 66 3.00 -13.01 11.27
CA LYS A 66 1.88 -13.72 10.67
C LYS A 66 0.54 -13.28 11.28
N GLU A 67 0.50 -13.12 12.59
CA GLU A 67 -0.69 -12.73 13.35
C GLU A 67 -1.16 -11.32 12.93
N GLU A 68 -0.23 -10.41 12.67
CA GLU A 68 -0.56 -9.07 12.17
C GLU A 68 -1.07 -9.12 10.71
N ALA A 69 -0.52 -9.99 9.88
CA ALA A 69 -1.05 -10.23 8.54
C ALA A 69 -2.45 -10.84 8.57
N GLU A 70 -2.70 -11.82 9.46
CA GLU A 70 -4.03 -12.39 9.70
C GLU A 70 -5.03 -11.35 10.22
N LEU A 71 -4.60 -10.46 11.13
CA LEU A 71 -5.43 -9.34 11.61
C LEU A 71 -5.80 -8.38 10.49
N ALA A 72 -4.84 -8.02 9.62
CA ALA A 72 -5.10 -7.15 8.47
C ALA A 72 -6.18 -7.77 7.56
N VAL A 73 -6.06 -9.05 7.23
CA VAL A 73 -7.04 -9.78 6.43
C VAL A 73 -8.40 -9.82 7.13
N ALA A 74 -8.45 -10.27 8.39
CA ALA A 74 -9.69 -10.39 9.16
C ALA A 74 -10.43 -9.04 9.29
N SER A 75 -9.68 -7.94 9.43
CA SER A 75 -10.23 -6.59 9.55
C SER A 75 -10.99 -6.12 8.30
N THR A 76 -10.70 -6.70 7.15
CA THR A 76 -11.34 -6.37 5.88
C THR A 76 -12.52 -7.25 5.52
N ARG A 77 -12.69 -8.40 6.18
CA ARG A 77 -13.71 -9.41 5.86
C ARG A 77 -14.89 -9.33 6.83
N TYR A 78 -16.10 -9.46 6.29
CA TYR A 78 -17.28 -9.65 7.12
C TYR A 78 -17.30 -11.05 7.76
N PRO A 79 -17.91 -11.20 8.94
CA PRO A 79 -18.13 -12.53 9.52
C PRO A 79 -18.89 -13.47 8.56
N PRO A 80 -18.62 -14.78 8.58
CA PRO A 80 -17.71 -15.49 9.52
C PRO A 80 -16.24 -15.48 9.13
N GLU A 81 -15.88 -14.93 7.96
CA GLU A 81 -14.50 -14.95 7.41
C GLU A 81 -13.57 -13.92 8.08
N GLY A 82 -14.12 -12.96 8.82
CA GLY A 82 -13.37 -11.92 9.50
C GLY A 82 -14.16 -11.20 10.59
N ILE A 83 -13.68 -10.00 10.94
CA ILE A 83 -14.19 -9.20 12.08
C ILE A 83 -14.71 -7.81 11.68
N ARG A 84 -14.83 -7.53 10.38
CA ARG A 84 -15.35 -6.24 9.91
C ARG A 84 -16.75 -5.99 10.45
N GLY A 85 -16.96 -4.86 11.16
CA GLY A 85 -18.28 -4.44 11.63
C GLY A 85 -19.22 -4.12 10.46
N VAL A 86 -20.48 -4.51 10.60
CA VAL A 86 -21.51 -4.38 9.57
C VAL A 86 -22.25 -3.05 9.68
N SER A 87 -22.31 -2.31 8.57
CA SER A 87 -23.25 -1.22 8.35
C SER A 87 -24.09 -1.53 7.11
N VAL A 88 -25.39 -1.38 7.20
CA VAL A 88 -26.29 -1.69 6.07
C VAL A 88 -26.40 -0.56 5.05
N SER A 89 -25.96 0.65 5.43
CA SER A 89 -26.02 1.83 4.55
C SER A 89 -24.75 2.66 4.71
N HIS A 90 -23.91 2.65 3.69
CA HIS A 90 -22.66 3.44 3.61
C HIS A 90 -22.29 3.73 2.16
N ARG A 91 -21.28 4.58 1.92
CA ARG A 91 -20.92 5.02 0.58
C ARG A 91 -20.52 3.87 -0.35
N ALA A 92 -19.77 2.88 0.13
CA ALA A 92 -19.30 1.76 -0.68
C ALA A 92 -20.45 0.89 -1.26
N ASN A 93 -21.56 0.75 -0.53
CA ASN A 93 -22.73 0.02 -1.01
C ASN A 93 -23.82 0.93 -1.61
N MET A 94 -23.44 2.16 -2.02
CA MET A 94 -24.36 3.16 -2.57
C MET A 94 -25.56 3.40 -1.65
N PHE A 95 -25.30 3.53 -0.36
CA PHE A 95 -26.30 3.75 0.70
C PHE A 95 -27.38 2.67 0.78
N GLY A 96 -26.96 1.41 0.54
CA GLY A 96 -27.83 0.24 0.65
C GLY A 96 -28.54 -0.15 -0.65
N THR A 97 -28.21 0.48 -1.78
CA THR A 97 -28.86 0.19 -3.07
C THR A 97 -28.20 -0.91 -3.89
N VAL A 98 -26.98 -1.33 -3.51
CA VAL A 98 -26.30 -2.46 -4.18
C VAL A 98 -26.78 -3.77 -3.56
N ALA A 99 -27.59 -4.52 -4.29
CA ALA A 99 -28.29 -5.70 -3.78
C ALA A 99 -27.35 -6.80 -3.25
N ASP A 100 -26.26 -7.11 -3.96
CA ASP A 100 -25.36 -8.23 -3.64
C ASP A 100 -24.08 -7.80 -2.92
N TYR A 101 -24.05 -6.59 -2.34
CA TYR A 101 -22.83 -6.02 -1.79
C TYR A 101 -22.15 -6.93 -0.76
N PHE A 102 -22.89 -7.44 0.22
CA PHE A 102 -22.32 -8.29 1.27
C PHE A 102 -21.79 -9.63 0.74
N ALA A 103 -22.47 -10.22 -0.24
CA ALA A 103 -22.06 -11.49 -0.85
C ALA A 103 -20.76 -11.35 -1.70
N GLN A 104 -20.48 -10.16 -2.20
CA GLN A 104 -19.33 -9.89 -3.07
C GLN A 104 -18.18 -9.18 -2.34
N SER A 105 -18.46 -8.48 -1.25
CA SER A 105 -17.50 -7.58 -0.60
C SER A 105 -16.19 -8.27 -0.24
N ASN A 106 -16.24 -9.41 0.46
CA ASN A 106 -15.03 -10.12 0.90
C ASN A 106 -14.12 -10.58 -0.26
N LYS A 107 -14.69 -10.79 -1.45
CA LYS A 107 -13.98 -11.29 -2.64
C LYS A 107 -13.29 -10.18 -3.44
N ASN A 108 -13.70 -8.93 -3.22
CA ASN A 108 -13.28 -7.78 -4.04
C ASN A 108 -12.25 -6.88 -3.34
N ILE A 109 -11.60 -7.36 -2.28
CA ILE A 109 -10.64 -6.58 -1.51
C ILE A 109 -9.24 -7.12 -1.78
N THR A 110 -8.32 -6.21 -2.10
CA THR A 110 -6.89 -6.49 -2.26
C THR A 110 -6.14 -5.99 -1.04
N ILE A 111 -5.27 -6.83 -0.48
CA ILE A 111 -4.48 -6.53 0.71
C ILE A 111 -3.01 -6.69 0.38
N LEU A 112 -2.30 -5.56 0.38
CA LEU A 112 -0.86 -5.48 0.29
C LEU A 112 -0.33 -5.20 1.70
N VAL A 113 0.66 -5.95 2.16
CA VAL A 113 1.30 -5.74 3.47
C VAL A 113 2.71 -5.21 3.28
N GLN A 114 3.09 -4.22 4.11
CA GLN A 114 4.36 -3.52 3.98
C GLN A 114 5.38 -4.12 4.95
N ILE A 115 6.51 -4.57 4.41
CA ILE A 115 7.66 -5.10 5.15
C ILE A 115 8.73 -4.01 5.20
N GLU A 116 9.07 -3.56 6.41
CA GLU A 116 9.93 -2.40 6.59
C GLU A 116 10.70 -2.40 7.91
N SER A 117 10.78 -3.57 8.57
CA SER A 117 11.58 -3.79 9.76
C SER A 117 12.38 -5.07 9.64
N GLN A 118 13.40 -5.25 10.52
CA GLN A 118 14.16 -6.49 10.57
C GLN A 118 13.25 -7.68 10.91
N GLN A 119 12.32 -7.51 11.84
CA GLN A 119 11.37 -8.55 12.23
C GLN A 119 10.47 -8.95 11.05
N GLY A 120 9.99 -7.98 10.27
CA GLY A 120 9.22 -8.26 9.04
C GLY A 120 10.05 -9.01 8.00
N VAL A 121 11.34 -8.68 7.83
CA VAL A 121 12.26 -9.42 6.95
C VAL A 121 12.41 -10.86 7.41
N ASP A 122 12.63 -11.08 8.71
CA ASP A 122 12.83 -12.42 9.28
C ASP A 122 11.57 -13.29 9.15
N ASN A 123 10.38 -12.69 9.18
CA ASN A 123 9.08 -13.35 9.12
C ASN A 123 8.42 -13.31 7.72
N VAL A 124 9.10 -12.83 6.70
CA VAL A 124 8.50 -12.60 5.36
C VAL A 124 7.84 -13.85 4.78
N ASP A 125 8.36 -15.04 5.04
CA ASP A 125 7.77 -16.30 4.60
C ASP A 125 6.40 -16.57 5.23
N ALA A 126 6.30 -16.39 6.54
CA ALA A 126 5.06 -16.60 7.26
C ALA A 126 4.00 -15.57 6.89
N ILE A 127 4.42 -14.30 6.70
CA ILE A 127 3.55 -13.21 6.25
C ILE A 127 3.05 -13.48 4.83
N ALA A 128 3.95 -13.81 3.90
CA ALA A 128 3.59 -14.09 2.50
C ALA A 128 2.72 -15.33 2.33
N ALA A 129 2.88 -16.34 3.20
CA ALA A 129 2.05 -17.54 3.20
C ALA A 129 0.65 -17.32 3.78
N THR A 130 0.38 -16.18 4.42
CA THR A 130 -0.92 -15.88 5.03
C THR A 130 -2.00 -15.82 3.95
N GLU A 131 -3.07 -16.59 4.15
CA GLU A 131 -4.22 -16.57 3.24
C GLU A 131 -4.92 -15.21 3.28
N GLY A 132 -5.23 -14.66 2.10
CA GLY A 132 -5.87 -13.35 1.97
C GLY A 132 -4.88 -12.17 1.89
N VAL A 133 -3.58 -12.38 2.09
CA VAL A 133 -2.54 -11.43 1.67
C VAL A 133 -2.33 -11.59 0.17
N ASP A 134 -2.51 -10.51 -0.60
CA ASP A 134 -2.44 -10.53 -2.06
C ASP A 134 -1.06 -10.13 -2.58
N GLY A 135 -0.27 -9.41 -1.81
CA GLY A 135 1.09 -9.02 -2.20
C GLY A 135 1.89 -8.39 -1.07
N ILE A 136 3.19 -8.28 -1.31
CA ILE A 136 4.16 -7.71 -0.38
C ILE A 136 4.65 -6.36 -0.93
N PHE A 137 4.70 -5.34 -0.09
CA PHE A 137 5.30 -4.05 -0.43
C PHE A 137 6.49 -3.77 0.48
N VAL A 138 7.55 -3.18 -0.04
CA VAL A 138 8.70 -2.80 0.77
C VAL A 138 8.68 -1.31 1.07
N GLY A 139 8.80 -0.94 2.35
CA GLY A 139 9.05 0.42 2.81
C GLY A 139 10.56 0.69 2.92
N PRO A 140 11.23 1.20 1.86
CA PRO A 140 12.70 1.22 1.84
C PRO A 140 13.33 2.18 2.84
N SER A 141 12.61 3.25 3.23
CA SER A 141 13.13 4.24 4.19
C SER A 141 13.13 3.69 5.61
N ASP A 142 12.02 3.09 6.04
CA ASP A 142 11.87 2.50 7.36
C ASP A 142 12.71 1.23 7.49
N LEU A 143 12.78 0.42 6.43
CA LEU A 143 13.69 -0.72 6.38
C LEU A 143 15.15 -0.28 6.54
N ALA A 144 15.57 0.80 5.88
CA ALA A 144 16.92 1.33 6.05
C ALA A 144 17.16 1.80 7.48
N ALA A 145 16.19 2.48 8.09
CA ALA A 145 16.28 2.91 9.48
C ALA A 145 16.38 1.71 10.45
N ALA A 146 15.53 0.70 10.25
CA ALA A 146 15.52 -0.52 11.08
C ALA A 146 16.82 -1.31 10.98
N LEU A 147 17.50 -1.27 9.83
CA LEU A 147 18.81 -1.91 9.61
C LEU A 147 19.99 -1.02 10.03
N GLY A 148 19.75 0.14 10.67
CA GLY A 148 20.81 1.05 11.14
C GLY A 148 21.37 1.98 10.05
N HIS A 149 20.71 2.10 8.91
CA HIS A 149 21.14 2.90 7.76
C HIS A 149 20.16 4.04 7.44
N LEU A 150 19.63 4.72 8.46
CA LEU A 150 18.66 5.81 8.33
C LEU A 150 19.06 6.82 7.25
N GLY A 151 18.16 7.09 6.31
CA GLY A 151 18.38 8.00 5.19
C GLY A 151 19.22 7.44 4.04
N ASN A 152 19.63 6.17 4.11
CA ASN A 152 20.45 5.51 3.09
C ASN A 152 19.85 4.17 2.62
N ALA A 153 18.70 4.24 1.96
CA ALA A 153 18.07 3.06 1.38
C ALA A 153 18.93 2.36 0.31
N SER A 154 19.94 3.04 -0.25
CA SER A 154 20.87 2.46 -1.21
C SER A 154 22.01 1.63 -0.57
N HIS A 155 22.07 1.56 0.78
CA HIS A 155 23.10 0.78 1.47
C HIS A 155 23.04 -0.70 1.04
N PRO A 156 24.19 -1.37 0.81
CA PRO A 156 24.20 -2.76 0.33
C PRO A 156 23.38 -3.74 1.16
N ASP A 157 23.35 -3.59 2.48
CA ASP A 157 22.57 -4.47 3.35
C ASP A 157 21.07 -4.25 3.19
N VAL A 158 20.62 -3.00 3.00
CA VAL A 158 19.22 -2.68 2.70
C VAL A 158 18.83 -3.28 1.35
N GLN A 159 19.70 -3.14 0.33
CA GLN A 159 19.44 -3.69 -1.00
C GLN A 159 19.38 -5.22 -0.98
N LYS A 160 20.22 -5.90 -0.18
CA LYS A 160 20.13 -7.36 0.03
C LYS A 160 18.82 -7.76 0.70
N ALA A 161 18.36 -7.01 1.70
CA ALA A 161 17.08 -7.26 2.37
C ALA A 161 15.90 -7.08 1.41
N ILE A 162 15.90 -6.01 0.58
CA ILE A 162 14.88 -5.81 -0.45
C ILE A 162 14.83 -6.98 -1.42
N GLN A 163 15.98 -7.39 -1.95
CA GLN A 163 16.07 -8.52 -2.87
C GLN A 163 15.62 -9.83 -2.20
N HIS A 164 15.97 -10.04 -0.94
CA HIS A 164 15.50 -11.18 -0.16
C HIS A 164 13.98 -11.19 -0.05
N ILE A 165 13.34 -10.07 0.33
CA ILE A 165 11.88 -9.94 0.43
C ILE A 165 11.23 -10.30 -0.92
N PHE A 166 11.71 -9.76 -2.05
CA PHE A 166 11.15 -10.05 -3.37
C PHE A 166 11.26 -11.53 -3.72
N ASN A 167 12.42 -12.15 -3.45
CA ASN A 167 12.64 -13.57 -3.71
C ASN A 167 11.68 -14.44 -2.86
N ARG A 168 11.48 -14.10 -1.58
CA ARG A 168 10.58 -14.84 -0.71
C ARG A 168 9.11 -14.66 -1.10
N ALA A 169 8.68 -13.42 -1.40
CA ALA A 169 7.34 -13.14 -1.92
C ALA A 169 7.05 -13.99 -3.18
N SER A 170 7.98 -13.97 -4.15
CA SER A 170 7.88 -14.77 -5.38
C SER A 170 7.80 -16.27 -5.11
N ALA A 171 8.56 -16.80 -4.16
CA ALA A 171 8.52 -18.21 -3.77
C ALA A 171 7.15 -18.65 -3.22
N HIS A 172 6.38 -17.70 -2.64
CA HIS A 172 4.99 -17.91 -2.20
C HIS A 172 3.96 -17.51 -3.27
N GLY A 173 4.38 -17.21 -4.51
CA GLY A 173 3.49 -16.79 -5.59
C GLY A 173 2.87 -15.40 -5.38
N LYS A 174 3.46 -14.58 -4.49
CA LYS A 174 2.97 -13.23 -4.21
C LYS A 174 3.71 -12.19 -5.04
N PRO A 175 3.00 -11.26 -5.69
CA PRO A 175 3.61 -10.09 -6.30
C PRO A 175 4.29 -9.22 -5.24
N SER A 176 5.34 -8.51 -5.64
CA SER A 176 6.05 -7.58 -4.76
C SER A 176 6.13 -6.18 -5.37
N GLY A 177 6.13 -5.18 -4.51
CA GLY A 177 6.22 -3.77 -4.88
C GLY A 177 7.13 -2.97 -3.95
N ILE A 178 7.42 -1.74 -4.36
CA ILE A 178 8.32 -0.83 -3.62
C ILE A 178 8.10 0.61 -4.08
N LEU A 179 8.41 1.58 -3.21
CA LEU A 179 8.56 2.98 -3.60
C LEU A 179 10.00 3.23 -4.11
N ALA A 180 10.12 3.67 -5.34
CA ALA A 180 11.40 3.95 -6.01
C ALA A 180 11.30 5.20 -6.89
N PRO A 181 11.43 6.42 -6.33
CA PRO A 181 11.29 7.67 -7.09
C PRO A 181 12.49 7.97 -8.00
N VAL A 182 13.59 7.25 -7.85
CA VAL A 182 14.76 7.33 -8.74
C VAL A 182 14.61 6.32 -9.86
N GLU A 183 14.61 6.77 -11.12
CA GLU A 183 14.33 5.92 -12.27
C GLU A 183 15.27 4.69 -12.35
N ALA A 184 16.56 4.86 -12.10
CA ALA A 184 17.51 3.75 -12.12
C ALA A 184 17.19 2.68 -11.08
N ASP A 185 16.73 3.09 -9.89
CA ASP A 185 16.30 2.18 -8.83
C ASP A 185 15.00 1.47 -9.21
N ALA A 186 14.03 2.20 -9.76
CA ALA A 186 12.77 1.63 -10.21
C ALA A 186 12.98 0.54 -11.27
N ARG A 187 13.84 0.80 -12.26
CA ARG A 187 14.21 -0.18 -13.31
C ARG A 187 14.89 -1.40 -12.70
N ARG A 188 15.84 -1.20 -11.80
CA ARG A 188 16.54 -2.29 -11.10
C ARG A 188 15.57 -3.18 -10.32
N TYR A 189 14.62 -2.60 -9.60
CA TYR A 189 13.63 -3.38 -8.85
C TYR A 189 12.67 -4.15 -9.76
N LEU A 190 12.29 -3.59 -10.92
CA LEU A 190 11.55 -4.33 -11.94
C LEU A 190 12.36 -5.52 -12.48
N GLU A 191 13.65 -5.34 -12.72
CA GLU A 191 14.56 -6.43 -13.11
C GLU A 191 14.70 -7.50 -12.02
N TRP A 192 14.58 -7.13 -10.74
CA TRP A 192 14.57 -8.07 -9.62
C TRP A 192 13.21 -8.76 -9.40
N GLY A 193 12.23 -8.46 -10.24
CA GLY A 193 10.92 -9.12 -10.23
C GLY A 193 9.82 -8.37 -9.49
N ALA A 194 10.03 -7.11 -9.07
CA ALA A 194 8.94 -6.29 -8.58
C ALA A 194 7.90 -6.07 -9.69
N THR A 195 6.61 -6.16 -9.34
CA THR A 195 5.50 -6.08 -10.30
C THR A 195 4.68 -4.80 -10.17
N PHE A 196 4.78 -4.08 -9.04
CA PHE A 196 4.09 -2.81 -8.82
C PHE A 196 5.00 -1.80 -8.12
N VAL A 197 5.70 -0.99 -8.91
CA VAL A 197 6.67 0.00 -8.43
C VAL A 197 6.04 1.39 -8.42
N ALA A 198 6.06 2.05 -7.24
CA ALA A 198 5.69 3.44 -7.09
C ALA A 198 6.86 4.32 -7.51
N VAL A 199 6.75 4.96 -8.68
CA VAL A 199 7.85 5.68 -9.32
C VAL A 199 7.95 7.15 -8.91
N GLY A 200 7.12 7.61 -7.99
CA GLY A 200 7.16 8.99 -7.49
C GLY A 200 5.93 9.36 -6.68
N SER A 201 5.89 10.62 -6.26
CA SER A 201 4.74 11.23 -5.60
C SER A 201 4.42 12.58 -6.24
N ASP A 202 3.18 13.04 -6.09
CA ASP A 202 2.72 14.37 -6.52
C ASP A 202 3.60 15.48 -5.92
N LEU A 203 3.89 15.42 -4.62
CA LEU A 203 4.79 16.33 -3.93
C LEU A 203 6.21 16.32 -4.52
N GLY A 204 6.75 15.14 -4.79
CA GLY A 204 8.08 14.98 -5.39
C GLY A 204 8.17 15.58 -6.79
N VAL A 205 7.17 15.31 -7.63
CA VAL A 205 7.08 15.86 -8.99
C VAL A 205 6.91 17.39 -8.96
N PHE A 206 5.98 17.88 -8.14
CA PHE A 206 5.71 19.30 -8.00
C PHE A 206 6.95 20.06 -7.50
N ARG A 207 7.59 19.58 -6.42
CA ARG A 207 8.82 20.17 -5.88
C ARG A 207 9.93 20.23 -6.94
N SER A 208 10.18 19.13 -7.65
CA SER A 208 11.26 19.06 -8.63
C SER A 208 11.01 20.01 -9.81
N ALA A 209 9.77 20.07 -10.31
CA ALA A 209 9.41 20.97 -11.40
C ALA A 209 9.50 22.44 -11.00
N THR A 210 9.04 22.80 -9.81
CA THR A 210 9.10 24.18 -9.31
C THR A 210 10.52 24.60 -8.98
N GLN A 211 11.36 23.72 -8.43
CA GLN A 211 12.77 24.01 -8.20
C GLN A 211 13.50 24.27 -9.53
N LYS A 212 13.31 23.40 -10.51
CA LYS A 212 13.91 23.57 -11.85
C LYS A 212 13.50 24.91 -12.48
N LEU A 213 12.23 25.30 -12.33
CA LEU A 213 11.74 26.59 -12.84
C LEU A 213 12.40 27.76 -12.08
N ALA A 214 12.50 27.69 -10.76
CA ALA A 214 13.15 28.71 -9.95
C ALA A 214 14.63 28.87 -10.33
N ASP A 215 15.37 27.77 -10.50
CA ASP A 215 16.79 27.79 -10.86
C ASP A 215 17.03 28.41 -12.26
N THR A 216 16.05 28.27 -13.17
CA THR A 216 16.12 28.88 -14.51
C THR A 216 16.10 30.41 -14.44
N PHE A 217 15.40 31.02 -13.48
CA PHE A 217 15.20 32.46 -13.39
C PHE A 217 15.94 33.13 -12.24
N LYS A 218 16.46 32.38 -11.27
CA LYS A 218 17.34 32.87 -10.22
C LYS A 218 18.81 32.79 -10.69
N LYS A 219 19.44 33.93 -10.83
CA LYS A 219 20.89 34.05 -11.05
C LYS A 219 21.63 34.10 -9.72
#